data_7d17bcdaee554def7f4e142ac120c87f
#
_entry.id   7d17bcdaee554def7f4e142ac120c87f
#
_cell.length_a   1.000
_cell.length_b   1.000
_cell.length_c   1.000
_cell.angle_alpha   90.00
_cell.angle_beta   90.00
_cell.angle_gamma   90.00
#
_symmetry.space_group_name_H-M   'P 1'
#
loop_
_entity.id
_entity.type
_entity.pdbx_description
1 polymer ?
#
loop_
_entity_poly.entity_id
_entity_poly.type
_entity_poly.pdbx_seq_one_letter_code
_entity_poly.pdbx_strand_id
1 'polypeptide(L)'
;AGGRWFKSSRPDQFPSWQLGVVGASDCPPAVAELAESVGRAVASAGAVLVTGGLGGVMQAAARGAREAGGLTVGILPGPSHRDANAFVDVAIVTDLGHARNAIVVRSSHAVIALPGEYGTLSEVALALKMGIPVVGLGAWTHLDGVIPAEAPDAAVARAIERAEQVYAKPR
;
A
#
# COMPACT_ATOMS: atom_id res chain seq x y z
N ALA A 1 -20.18 -5.97 -20.13
CA ALA A 1 -19.20 -5.55 -19.14
C ALA A 1 -18.20 -6.68 -18.93
N GLY A 2 -17.21 -6.79 -19.79
CA GLY A 2 -16.14 -7.78 -19.71
C GLY A 2 -15.14 -7.37 -18.67
N GLY A 3 -15.08 -8.08 -17.55
CA GLY A 3 -14.14 -7.86 -16.48
C GLY A 3 -12.70 -7.94 -16.99
N ARG A 4 -11.95 -6.88 -16.78
CA ARG A 4 -10.49 -6.82 -16.97
C ARG A 4 -9.74 -7.48 -15.80
N TRP A 5 -10.42 -8.33 -15.08
CA TRP A 5 -9.89 -9.06 -13.95
C TRP A 5 -9.13 -10.28 -14.46
N PHE A 6 -7.83 -10.35 -14.20
CA PHE A 6 -6.99 -11.50 -14.48
C PHE A 6 -6.57 -11.75 -15.95
N LYS A 7 -5.74 -10.86 -16.49
CA LYS A 7 -4.76 -11.30 -17.49
C LYS A 7 -3.37 -11.25 -16.86
N SER A 8 -3.08 -12.18 -15.98
CA SER A 8 -1.70 -12.57 -15.74
C SER A 8 -1.22 -13.35 -16.95
N SER A 9 -0.30 -12.79 -17.70
CA SER A 9 0.33 -13.48 -18.83
C SER A 9 1.41 -14.48 -18.39
N ARG A 10 1.52 -14.76 -17.07
CA ARG A 10 2.52 -15.67 -16.51
C ARG A 10 1.86 -16.59 -15.48
N PRO A 11 1.65 -17.88 -15.83
CA PRO A 11 0.98 -18.87 -14.95
C PRO A 11 1.67 -19.12 -13.61
N ASP A 12 2.94 -18.76 -13.49
CA ASP A 12 3.82 -19.16 -12.38
C ASP A 12 4.12 -18.02 -11.42
N GLN A 13 3.53 -16.83 -11.61
CA GLN A 13 3.71 -15.67 -10.74
C GLN A 13 2.41 -15.33 -10.02
N PHE A 14 2.52 -14.74 -8.84
CA PHE A 14 1.38 -14.13 -8.16
C PHE A 14 0.57 -13.30 -9.16
N PRO A 15 -0.77 -13.39 -9.16
CA PRO A 15 -1.60 -12.73 -10.15
C PRO A 15 -1.36 -11.22 -10.24
N SER A 16 -0.90 -10.60 -9.15
CA SER A 16 -0.47 -9.21 -9.11
C SER A 16 0.31 -8.93 -7.84
N TRP A 17 1.28 -8.02 -7.89
CA TRP A 17 1.92 -7.50 -6.68
C TRP A 17 0.88 -6.77 -5.82
N GLN A 18 0.94 -6.99 -4.52
CA GLN A 18 0.16 -6.25 -3.53
C GLN A 18 1.09 -5.26 -2.86
N LEU A 19 0.86 -3.97 -3.05
CA LEU A 19 1.67 -2.91 -2.49
C LEU A 19 0.88 -2.18 -1.40
N GLY A 20 1.42 -2.20 -0.19
CA GLY A 20 0.90 -1.44 0.93
C GLY A 20 1.28 0.04 0.80
N VAL A 21 0.33 0.94 1.01
CA VAL A 21 0.61 2.36 1.16
C VAL A 21 0.14 2.80 2.54
N VAL A 22 1.06 3.30 3.33
CA VAL A 22 0.85 3.71 4.72
C VAL A 22 1.24 5.16 4.93
N GLY A 23 0.55 5.85 5.81
CA GLY A 23 0.76 7.27 6.12
C GLY A 23 -0.31 7.81 7.05
N ALA A 24 -0.31 9.12 7.29
CA ALA A 24 -1.22 9.77 8.21
C ALA A 24 -2.69 9.58 7.82
N SER A 25 -3.53 9.34 8.82
CA SER A 25 -4.99 9.28 8.67
C SER A 25 -5.64 10.66 8.49
N ASP A 26 -4.91 11.72 8.85
CA ASP A 26 -5.21 13.12 8.58
C ASP A 26 -3.91 13.78 8.10
N CYS A 27 -3.92 14.38 6.92
CA CYS A 27 -2.69 14.89 6.30
C CYS A 27 -2.91 16.20 5.56
N PRO A 28 -1.86 17.04 5.43
CA PRO A 28 -1.91 18.24 4.61
C PRO A 28 -2.18 17.92 3.13
N PRO A 29 -2.74 18.89 2.35
CA PRO A 29 -3.02 18.70 0.93
C PRO A 29 -1.83 18.20 0.11
N ALA A 30 -0.62 18.67 0.37
CA ALA A 30 0.58 18.24 -0.34
C ALA A 30 0.89 16.74 -0.13
N VAL A 31 0.65 16.22 1.06
CA VAL A 31 0.81 14.78 1.36
C VAL A 31 -0.31 13.97 0.71
N ALA A 32 -1.53 14.49 0.68
CA ALA A 32 -2.65 13.85 0.00
C ALA A 32 -2.39 13.75 -1.53
N GLU A 33 -1.90 14.81 -2.16
CA GLU A 33 -1.52 14.81 -3.57
C GLU A 33 -0.40 13.80 -3.88
N LEU A 34 0.58 13.72 -3.00
CA LEU A 34 1.65 12.73 -3.09
C LEU A 34 1.10 11.31 -3.00
N ALA A 35 0.22 11.04 -2.03
CA ALA A 35 -0.43 9.74 -1.85
C ALA A 35 -1.30 9.35 -3.05
N GLU A 36 -2.04 10.29 -3.62
CA GLU A 36 -2.83 10.08 -4.84
C GLU A 36 -1.94 9.71 -6.02
N SER A 37 -0.82 10.39 -6.18
CA SER A 37 0.16 10.09 -7.24
C SER A 37 0.79 8.70 -7.04
N VAL A 38 1.07 8.30 -5.81
CA VAL A 38 1.53 6.94 -5.48
C VAL A 38 0.46 5.91 -5.85
N GLY A 39 -0.80 6.13 -5.48
CA GLY A 39 -1.90 5.23 -5.84
C GLY A 39 -2.04 5.05 -7.34
N ARG A 40 -1.96 6.14 -8.09
CA ARG A 40 -1.97 6.14 -9.57
C ARG A 40 -0.80 5.33 -10.14
N ALA A 41 0.40 5.50 -9.58
CA ALA A 41 1.59 4.75 -9.99
C ALA A 41 1.46 3.24 -9.68
N VAL A 42 0.90 2.87 -8.53
CA VAL A 42 0.61 1.47 -8.17
C VAL A 42 -0.31 0.83 -9.21
N ALA A 43 -1.41 1.50 -9.56
CA ALA A 43 -2.35 1.01 -10.58
C ALA A 43 -1.71 0.90 -11.96
N SER A 44 -0.91 1.90 -12.37
CA SER A 44 -0.20 1.92 -13.65
C SER A 44 0.83 0.79 -13.77
N ALA A 45 1.40 0.35 -12.66
CA ALA A 45 2.28 -0.81 -12.59
C ALA A 45 1.53 -2.16 -12.59
N GLY A 46 0.20 -2.18 -12.64
CA GLY A 46 -0.62 -3.39 -12.59
C GLY A 46 -0.67 -4.04 -11.21
N ALA A 47 -0.28 -3.33 -10.17
CA ALA A 47 -0.31 -3.82 -8.80
C ALA A 47 -1.65 -3.53 -8.12
N VAL A 48 -1.96 -4.30 -7.07
CA VAL A 48 -3.10 -4.08 -6.18
C VAL A 48 -2.66 -3.14 -5.06
N LEU A 49 -3.44 -2.11 -4.80
CA LEU A 49 -3.22 -1.22 -3.66
C LEU A 49 -3.83 -1.81 -2.39
N VAL A 50 -3.03 -1.90 -1.33
CA VAL A 50 -3.48 -2.29 0.00
C VAL A 50 -3.30 -1.11 0.96
N THR A 51 -4.37 -0.73 1.66
CA THR A 51 -4.34 0.34 2.67
C THR A 51 -5.12 -0.05 3.91
N GLY A 52 -5.10 0.81 4.91
CA GLY A 52 -5.96 0.69 6.09
C GLY A 52 -7.42 1.07 5.86
N GLY A 53 -7.80 1.53 4.68
CA GLY A 53 -9.18 1.75 4.26
C GLY A 53 -9.87 3.01 4.80
N LEU A 54 -9.20 3.86 5.58
CA LEU A 54 -9.78 5.04 6.21
C LEU A 54 -9.42 6.34 5.45
N GLY A 55 -9.20 7.45 6.18
CA GLY A 55 -8.95 8.77 5.63
C GLY A 55 -7.48 9.09 5.31
N GLY A 56 -7.21 10.34 5.00
CA GLY A 56 -5.86 10.85 4.77
C GLY A 56 -5.15 10.18 3.61
N VAL A 57 -3.94 9.71 3.87
CA VAL A 57 -3.10 9.00 2.88
C VAL A 57 -3.81 7.77 2.31
N MET A 58 -4.52 7.01 3.13
CA MET A 58 -5.25 5.81 2.70
C MET A 58 -6.31 6.13 1.65
N GLN A 59 -7.10 7.17 1.89
CA GLN A 59 -8.16 7.61 0.98
C GLN A 59 -7.56 8.21 -0.31
N ALA A 60 -6.55 9.05 -0.20
CA ALA A 60 -5.94 9.70 -1.35
C ALA A 60 -5.26 8.67 -2.28
N ALA A 61 -4.53 7.72 -1.72
CA ALA A 61 -3.92 6.64 -2.49
C ALA A 61 -4.98 5.77 -3.19
N ALA A 62 -6.05 5.41 -2.48
CA ALA A 62 -7.16 4.63 -3.05
C ALA A 62 -7.85 5.38 -4.20
N ARG A 63 -8.07 6.70 -4.05
CA ARG A 63 -8.61 7.54 -5.13
C ARG A 63 -7.73 7.50 -6.36
N GLY A 64 -6.44 7.76 -6.22
CA GLY A 64 -5.49 7.76 -7.34
C GLY A 64 -5.42 6.42 -8.06
N ALA A 65 -5.39 5.32 -7.31
CA ALA A 65 -5.37 3.97 -7.87
C ALA A 65 -6.66 3.66 -8.63
N ARG A 66 -7.81 3.97 -8.06
CA ARG A 66 -9.12 3.70 -8.69
C ARG A 66 -9.33 4.53 -9.95
N GLU A 67 -8.97 5.81 -9.93
CA GLU A 67 -9.05 6.69 -11.11
C GLU A 67 -8.16 6.19 -12.26
N ALA A 68 -7.04 5.54 -11.95
CA ALA A 68 -6.16 4.90 -12.93
C ALA A 68 -6.58 3.46 -13.31
N GLY A 69 -7.74 2.98 -12.83
CA GLY A 69 -8.29 1.67 -13.16
C GLY A 69 -7.70 0.52 -12.36
N GLY A 70 -7.01 0.79 -11.24
CA GLY A 70 -6.46 -0.20 -10.33
C GLY A 70 -7.47 -0.76 -9.33
N LEU A 71 -7.11 -1.87 -8.69
CA LEU A 71 -7.86 -2.49 -7.61
C LEU A 71 -7.37 -1.98 -6.26
N THR A 72 -8.31 -1.61 -5.39
CA THR A 72 -8.02 -1.11 -4.05
C THR A 72 -8.62 -2.00 -2.97
N VAL A 73 -7.77 -2.41 -2.02
CA VAL A 73 -8.14 -3.21 -0.86
C VAL A 73 -7.94 -2.37 0.40
N GLY A 74 -8.98 -2.26 1.20
CA GLY A 74 -8.95 -1.59 2.50
C GLY A 74 -9.10 -2.60 3.63
N ILE A 75 -8.12 -2.67 4.52
CA ILE A 75 -8.16 -3.54 5.71
C ILE A 75 -8.57 -2.69 6.90
N LEU A 76 -9.83 -2.81 7.28
CA LEU A 76 -10.48 -1.93 8.25
C LEU A 76 -10.23 -2.35 9.70
N PRO A 77 -10.04 -1.39 10.63
CA PRO A 77 -9.84 -1.69 12.04
C PRO A 77 -11.13 -2.01 12.79
N GLY A 78 -12.26 -1.51 12.31
CA GLY A 78 -13.56 -1.63 12.96
C GLY A 78 -14.39 -2.81 12.49
N PRO A 79 -15.63 -2.90 12.97
CA PRO A 79 -16.54 -4.04 12.71
C PRO A 79 -17.41 -3.87 11.46
N SER A 80 -17.28 -2.78 10.71
CA SER A 80 -18.23 -2.43 9.65
C SER A 80 -17.55 -2.10 8.32
N HIS A 81 -18.06 -2.64 7.24
CA HIS A 81 -17.69 -2.25 5.86
C HIS A 81 -17.99 -0.77 5.56
N ARG A 82 -18.93 -0.16 6.30
CA ARG A 82 -19.32 1.24 6.13
C ARG A 82 -18.24 2.22 6.54
N ASP A 83 -17.24 1.79 7.30
CA ASP A 83 -16.10 2.62 7.70
C ASP A 83 -15.11 2.86 6.56
N ALA A 84 -15.18 2.05 5.49
CA ALA A 84 -14.31 2.19 4.33
C ALA A 84 -14.55 3.52 3.61
N ASN A 85 -13.46 4.17 3.17
CA ASN A 85 -13.59 5.33 2.29
C ASN A 85 -14.21 4.94 0.93
N ALA A 86 -14.72 5.94 0.21
CA ALA A 86 -15.49 5.73 -1.03
C ALA A 86 -14.71 5.10 -2.19
N PHE A 87 -13.38 5.02 -2.09
CA PHE A 87 -12.49 4.53 -3.15
C PHE A 87 -11.99 3.09 -2.91
N VAL A 88 -12.39 2.47 -1.82
CA VAL A 88 -12.09 1.07 -1.52
C VAL A 88 -13.02 0.16 -2.33
N ASP A 89 -12.44 -0.74 -3.13
CA ASP A 89 -13.20 -1.72 -3.90
C ASP A 89 -13.51 -2.97 -3.06
N VAL A 90 -12.53 -3.43 -2.28
CA VAL A 90 -12.66 -4.60 -1.40
C VAL A 90 -12.37 -4.18 0.02
N ALA A 91 -13.37 -4.23 0.89
CA ALA A 91 -13.23 -3.94 2.31
C ALA A 91 -13.11 -5.25 3.11
N ILE A 92 -12.00 -5.38 3.85
CA ILE A 92 -11.77 -6.49 4.77
C ILE A 92 -12.00 -5.99 6.18
N VAL A 93 -13.03 -6.50 6.83
CA VAL A 93 -13.44 -6.12 8.19
C VAL A 93 -12.71 -7.00 9.19
N THR A 94 -11.92 -6.40 10.07
CA THR A 94 -11.13 -7.16 11.05
C THR A 94 -11.63 -7.03 12.47
N ASP A 95 -12.18 -5.91 12.84
CA ASP A 95 -12.55 -5.55 14.24
C ASP A 95 -11.38 -5.71 15.24
N LEU A 96 -10.15 -5.52 14.76
CA LEU A 96 -8.93 -5.70 15.56
C LEU A 96 -8.34 -4.37 16.07
N GLY A 97 -8.96 -3.24 15.77
CA GLY A 97 -8.41 -1.94 16.11
C GLY A 97 -7.01 -1.75 15.50
N HIS A 98 -6.07 -1.24 16.28
CA HIS A 98 -4.69 -1.00 15.82
C HIS A 98 -3.93 -2.27 15.43
N ALA A 99 -4.32 -3.44 15.93
CA ALA A 99 -3.69 -4.71 15.57
C ALA A 99 -3.85 -5.05 14.07
N ARG A 100 -4.86 -4.47 13.39
CA ARG A 100 -5.03 -4.63 11.94
C ARG A 100 -3.86 -4.07 11.12
N ASN A 101 -3.03 -3.18 11.69
CA ASN A 101 -1.82 -2.67 11.03
C ASN A 101 -0.86 -3.80 10.64
N ALA A 102 -0.77 -4.84 11.46
CA ALA A 102 0.00 -6.04 11.14
C ALA A 102 -0.56 -6.77 9.92
N ILE A 103 -1.88 -6.76 9.73
CA ILE A 103 -2.52 -7.41 8.58
C ILE A 103 -2.28 -6.61 7.31
N VAL A 104 -2.35 -5.28 7.35
CA VAL A 104 -1.99 -4.41 6.20
C VAL A 104 -0.59 -4.74 5.72
N VAL A 105 0.37 -4.77 6.64
CA VAL A 105 1.78 -5.05 6.34
C VAL A 105 1.96 -6.47 5.82
N ARG A 106 1.42 -7.46 6.52
CA ARG A 106 1.58 -8.88 6.17
C ARG A 106 0.92 -9.24 4.85
N SER A 107 -0.12 -8.51 4.44
CA SER A 107 -0.80 -8.68 3.15
C SER A 107 -0.07 -8.00 1.99
N SER A 108 1.00 -7.26 2.27
CA SER A 108 1.76 -6.51 1.27
C SER A 108 3.07 -7.22 0.93
N HIS A 109 3.43 -7.27 -0.35
CA HIS A 109 4.74 -7.74 -0.80
C HIS A 109 5.85 -6.68 -0.57
N ALA A 110 5.47 -5.41 -0.56
CA ALA A 110 6.30 -4.28 -0.17
C ALA A 110 5.39 -3.15 0.35
N VAL A 111 5.94 -2.26 1.15
CA VAL A 111 5.23 -1.12 1.73
C VAL A 111 5.88 0.18 1.26
N ILE A 112 5.07 1.14 0.81
CA ILE A 112 5.47 2.51 0.53
C ILE A 112 4.96 3.37 1.68
N ALA A 113 5.89 3.97 2.41
CA ALA A 113 5.60 4.76 3.60
C ALA A 113 5.73 6.26 3.31
N LEU A 114 4.62 6.98 3.47
CA LEU A 114 4.50 8.42 3.35
C LEU A 114 4.54 9.07 4.74
N PRO A 115 4.61 10.42 4.83
CA PRO A 115 4.57 11.10 6.11
C PRO A 115 3.38 10.68 6.96
N GLY A 116 3.61 10.47 8.25
CA GLY A 116 2.61 10.03 9.20
C GLY A 116 3.13 10.08 10.63
N GLU A 117 2.35 9.55 11.55
CA GLU A 117 2.60 9.56 12.98
C GLU A 117 2.86 8.14 13.51
N TYR A 118 2.55 7.88 14.77
CA TYR A 118 2.84 6.62 15.44
C TYR A 118 2.17 5.39 14.81
N GLY A 119 0.97 5.56 14.24
CA GLY A 119 0.32 4.48 13.48
C GLY A 119 1.16 4.05 12.29
N THR A 120 1.63 5.01 11.50
CA THR A 120 2.52 4.78 10.36
C THR A 120 3.86 4.21 10.81
N LEU A 121 4.44 4.73 11.90
CA LEU A 121 5.67 4.18 12.47
C LEU A 121 5.50 2.71 12.86
N SER A 122 4.36 2.35 13.44
CA SER A 122 4.08 0.95 13.80
C SER A 122 4.07 0.03 12.58
N GLU A 123 3.50 0.47 11.47
CA GLU A 123 3.46 -0.29 10.21
C GLU A 123 4.86 -0.41 9.60
N VAL A 124 5.64 0.67 9.59
CA VAL A 124 7.03 0.64 9.12
C VAL A 124 7.87 -0.32 9.97
N ALA A 125 7.77 -0.23 11.29
CA ALA A 125 8.51 -1.10 12.20
C ALA A 125 8.12 -2.58 12.04
N LEU A 126 6.83 -2.87 11.90
CA LEU A 126 6.34 -4.23 11.65
C LEU A 126 6.85 -4.77 10.31
N ALA A 127 6.82 -3.97 9.25
CA ALA A 127 7.32 -4.36 7.93
C ALA A 127 8.81 -4.71 7.99
N LEU A 128 9.63 -3.85 8.58
CA LEU A 128 11.06 -4.10 8.76
C LEU A 128 11.32 -5.36 9.60
N LYS A 129 10.59 -5.54 10.70
CA LYS A 129 10.69 -6.73 11.55
C LYS A 129 10.33 -8.01 10.81
N MET A 130 9.35 -7.95 9.92
CA MET A 130 8.87 -9.09 9.13
C MET A 130 9.71 -9.37 7.88
N GLY A 131 10.71 -8.53 7.58
CA GLY A 131 11.51 -8.63 6.36
C GLY A 131 10.75 -8.23 5.08
N ILE A 132 9.67 -7.47 5.22
CA ILE A 132 8.90 -6.92 4.10
C ILE A 132 9.59 -5.61 3.68
N PRO A 133 9.94 -5.43 2.40
CA PRO A 133 10.59 -4.20 1.94
C PRO A 133 9.77 -2.95 2.23
N VAL A 134 10.44 -1.90 2.71
CA VAL A 134 9.83 -0.60 2.96
C VAL A 134 10.54 0.45 2.13
N VAL A 135 9.78 1.20 1.34
CA VAL A 135 10.26 2.37 0.59
C VAL A 135 9.69 3.62 1.24
N GLY A 136 10.56 4.51 1.70
CA GLY A 136 10.19 5.80 2.28
C GLY A 136 10.12 6.88 1.21
N LEU A 137 9.00 7.56 1.11
CA LEU A 137 8.79 8.68 0.19
C LEU A 137 8.42 9.94 0.99
N GLY A 138 9.38 10.86 1.09
CA GLY A 138 9.24 12.09 1.88
C GLY A 138 9.31 11.89 3.40
N ALA A 139 9.55 10.68 3.89
CA ALA A 139 9.62 10.35 5.30
C ALA A 139 10.34 9.02 5.56
N TRP A 140 10.66 8.74 6.83
CA TRP A 140 11.14 7.45 7.38
C TRP A 140 12.53 7.01 6.93
N THR A 141 13.19 7.73 6.05
CA THR A 141 14.51 7.37 5.48
C THR A 141 15.65 7.41 6.49
N HIS A 142 15.41 7.97 7.69
CA HIS A 142 16.33 7.94 8.82
C HIS A 142 16.34 6.59 9.56
N LEU A 143 15.36 5.73 9.29
CA LEU A 143 15.31 4.39 9.87
C LEU A 143 16.14 3.42 9.03
N ASP A 144 16.99 2.66 9.69
CA ASP A 144 17.81 1.64 9.03
C ASP A 144 16.91 0.58 8.36
N GLY A 145 17.22 0.26 7.11
CA GLY A 145 16.45 -0.68 6.31
C GLY A 145 15.34 -0.06 5.45
N VAL A 146 14.98 1.21 5.66
CA VAL A 146 14.06 1.93 4.78
C VAL A 146 14.79 2.41 3.53
N ILE A 147 14.24 2.09 2.36
CA ILE A 147 14.79 2.43 1.05
C ILE A 147 14.27 3.80 0.64
N PRO A 148 15.14 4.79 0.36
CA PRO A 148 14.68 6.11 -0.04
C PRO A 148 14.14 6.12 -1.47
N ALA A 149 13.13 6.95 -1.72
CA ALA A 149 12.67 7.32 -3.06
C ALA A 149 12.29 8.80 -3.11
N GLU A 150 12.49 9.41 -4.28
CA GLU A 150 12.30 10.85 -4.49
C GLU A 150 10.99 11.19 -5.21
N ALA A 151 10.35 10.19 -5.82
CA ALA A 151 9.13 10.37 -6.61
C ALA A 151 8.22 9.13 -6.53
N PRO A 152 6.90 9.29 -6.76
CA PRO A 152 5.92 8.20 -6.73
C PRO A 152 6.28 7.02 -7.63
N ASP A 153 6.61 7.26 -8.88
CA ASP A 153 6.95 6.20 -9.84
C ASP A 153 8.22 5.45 -9.41
N ALA A 154 9.23 6.16 -8.92
CA ALA A 154 10.45 5.58 -8.41
C ALA A 154 10.19 4.74 -7.16
N ALA A 155 9.30 5.19 -6.26
CA ALA A 155 8.91 4.46 -5.07
C ALA A 155 8.25 3.12 -5.42
N VAL A 156 7.30 3.12 -6.36
CA VAL A 156 6.62 1.93 -6.83
C VAL A 156 7.59 0.97 -7.53
N ALA A 157 8.45 1.48 -8.42
CA ALA A 157 9.45 0.66 -9.12
C ALA A 157 10.40 -0.03 -8.12
N ARG A 158 10.91 0.69 -7.12
CA ARG A 158 11.76 0.13 -6.07
C ARG A 158 11.04 -0.89 -5.20
N ALA A 159 9.78 -0.62 -4.86
CA ALA A 159 8.96 -1.55 -4.08
C ALA A 159 8.79 -2.88 -4.81
N ILE A 160 8.48 -2.86 -6.11
CA ILE A 160 8.32 -4.06 -6.93
C ILE A 160 9.66 -4.79 -7.07
N GLU A 161 10.74 -4.08 -7.41
CA GLU A 161 12.08 -4.67 -7.54
C GLU A 161 12.50 -5.42 -6.25
N ARG A 162 12.25 -4.81 -5.10
CA ARG A 162 12.57 -5.45 -3.81
C ARG A 162 11.65 -6.60 -3.49
N ALA A 163 10.36 -6.51 -3.81
CA ALA A 163 9.44 -7.62 -3.68
C ALA A 163 9.89 -8.80 -4.54
N GLU A 164 10.30 -8.59 -5.79
CA GLU A 164 10.85 -9.63 -6.66
C GLU A 164 12.07 -10.30 -6.04
N GLN A 165 13.00 -9.56 -5.45
CA GLN A 165 14.18 -10.11 -4.80
C GLN A 165 13.83 -10.99 -3.59
N VAL A 166 12.79 -10.63 -2.83
CA VAL A 166 12.35 -11.39 -1.65
C VAL A 166 11.58 -12.64 -2.03
N TYR A 167 10.65 -12.55 -2.99
CA TYR A 167 9.68 -13.61 -3.30
C TYR A 167 10.08 -14.48 -4.48
N ALA A 168 11.03 -14.05 -5.33
CA ALA A 168 11.54 -14.86 -6.44
C ALA A 168 12.63 -15.86 -6.04
N LYS A 169 13.07 -15.89 -4.78
CA LYS A 169 14.02 -16.90 -4.31
C LYS A 169 13.34 -18.26 -4.29
N PRO A 170 13.93 -19.29 -4.91
CA PRO A 170 13.40 -20.64 -4.80
C PRO A 170 13.35 -21.06 -3.33
N ARG A 171 12.23 -21.62 -2.93
CA ARG A 171 12.02 -22.21 -1.59
C ARG A 171 12.88 -23.45 -1.44
#